data_746d73a29995853e6aa7e187768c5b22
#
_entry.id   746d73a29995853e6aa7e187768c5b22
#
_cell.length_a   1.000
_cell.length_b   1.000
_cell.length_c   1.000
_cell.angle_alpha   90.00
_cell.angle_beta   90.00
_cell.angle_gamma   90.00
#
_symmetry.space_group_name_H-M   'P 1'
#
loop_
_entity.id
_entity.type
_entity.pdbx_description
1 polymer ?
#
loop_
_entity_poly.entity_id
_entity_poly.type
_entity_poly.pdbx_seq_one_letter_code
_entity_poly.pdbx_strand_id
1 'polypeptide(L)'
;MSSRTARDGARALVAALEPEAGTVAEVLVGVGQVAEVEDSPGPPQLAARGPRARGLEAEYELLLEMILEGSRLHYGHPRVVRPEDPDLALLLGDQLYALGLSRLAALGDLDATAELADVISLVAQAQARSDPELADAVWEAGAVAIGWGQTDQLRRAKALARAADPGARTALRSAAKLVHAALR
;
A
#
# COMPACT_ATOMS: atom_id res chain seq x y z
N MET A 1 -18.84 -13.76 -5.10
CA MET A 1 -18.41 -12.36 -5.36
C MET A 1 -17.03 -12.40 -5.98
N SER A 2 -16.82 -11.77 -7.14
CA SER A 2 -15.51 -11.71 -7.78
C SER A 2 -14.54 -10.94 -6.88
N SER A 3 -13.32 -11.45 -6.74
CA SER A 3 -12.28 -10.84 -5.92
C SER A 3 -11.78 -9.56 -6.61
N ARG A 4 -11.80 -8.41 -5.91
CA ARG A 4 -11.23 -7.15 -6.43
C ARG A 4 -9.74 -7.31 -6.70
N THR A 5 -9.26 -6.66 -7.75
CA THR A 5 -7.90 -6.72 -8.25
C THR A 5 -7.17 -5.39 -8.05
N ALA A 6 -5.84 -5.36 -8.21
CA ALA A 6 -5.06 -4.12 -8.19
C ALA A 6 -5.52 -3.14 -9.29
N ARG A 7 -6.01 -3.65 -10.44
CA ARG A 7 -6.62 -2.84 -11.49
C ARG A 7 -7.90 -2.16 -11.02
N ASP A 8 -8.75 -2.86 -10.27
CA ASP A 8 -9.96 -2.27 -9.70
C ASP A 8 -9.64 -1.19 -8.68
N GLY A 9 -8.60 -1.40 -7.86
CA GLY A 9 -8.08 -0.40 -6.91
C GLY A 9 -7.54 0.84 -7.62
N ALA A 10 -6.73 0.65 -8.67
CA ALA A 10 -6.20 1.76 -9.48
C ALA A 10 -7.33 2.58 -10.13
N ARG A 11 -8.39 1.94 -10.64
CA ARG A 11 -9.57 2.65 -11.16
C ARG A 11 -10.30 3.44 -10.08
N ALA A 12 -10.46 2.84 -8.90
CA ALA A 12 -11.07 3.53 -7.76
C ALA A 12 -10.25 4.75 -7.33
N LEU A 13 -8.92 4.63 -7.35
CA LEU A 13 -8.01 5.75 -7.07
C LEU A 13 -8.16 6.87 -8.09
N VAL A 14 -8.17 6.58 -9.40
CA VAL A 14 -8.43 7.60 -10.44
C VAL A 14 -9.75 8.33 -10.16
N ALA A 15 -10.84 7.59 -9.96
CA ALA A 15 -12.16 8.17 -9.72
C ALA A 15 -12.22 9.03 -8.44
N ALA A 16 -11.41 8.71 -7.43
CA ALA A 16 -11.32 9.49 -6.21
C ALA A 16 -10.48 10.77 -6.36
N LEU A 17 -9.49 10.76 -7.26
CA LEU A 17 -8.59 11.90 -7.48
C LEU A 17 -9.09 12.86 -8.57
N GLU A 18 -9.93 12.40 -9.52
CA GLU A 18 -10.50 13.27 -10.58
C GLU A 18 -11.23 14.52 -10.06
N PRO A 19 -12.02 14.45 -8.95
CA PRO A 19 -12.70 15.63 -8.39
C PRO A 19 -11.76 16.56 -7.60
N GLU A 20 -10.58 16.09 -7.20
CA GLU A 20 -9.57 16.89 -6.51
C GLU A 20 -9.01 17.91 -7.52
N ALA A 21 -9.53 19.14 -7.48
CA ALA A 21 -9.04 20.21 -8.35
C ALA A 21 -7.55 20.49 -8.06
N GLY A 22 -6.72 20.55 -9.12
CA GLY A 22 -5.31 20.93 -8.98
C GLY A 22 -4.36 20.01 -9.73
N THR A 23 -3.08 20.11 -9.42
CA THR A 23 -1.97 19.49 -10.13
C THR A 23 -2.08 17.96 -10.23
N VAL A 24 -2.70 17.27 -9.26
CA VAL A 24 -2.92 15.81 -9.32
C VAL A 24 -3.80 15.44 -10.50
N ALA A 25 -4.91 16.17 -10.71
CA ALA A 25 -5.86 15.87 -11.81
C ALA A 25 -5.22 16.04 -13.20
N GLU A 26 -4.27 16.96 -13.33
CA GLU A 26 -3.59 17.26 -14.62
C GLU A 26 -2.63 16.12 -15.05
N VAL A 27 -2.14 15.31 -14.12
CA VAL A 27 -1.15 14.25 -14.38
C VAL A 27 -1.73 12.84 -14.15
N LEU A 28 -3.06 12.74 -13.99
CA LEU A 28 -3.74 11.44 -13.91
C LEU A 28 -3.69 10.73 -15.27
N VAL A 29 -3.37 9.45 -15.23
CA VAL A 29 -3.51 8.61 -16.43
C VAL A 29 -4.98 8.39 -16.76
N GLY A 30 -5.32 8.36 -18.05
CA GLY A 30 -6.67 7.99 -18.48
C GLY A 30 -7.04 6.56 -18.05
N VAL A 31 -8.32 6.31 -17.83
CA VAL A 31 -8.85 5.00 -17.39
C VAL A 31 -8.37 3.85 -18.31
N GLY A 32 -8.12 4.11 -19.59
CA GLY A 32 -7.58 3.12 -20.53
C GLY A 32 -6.16 2.66 -20.21
N GLN A 33 -5.31 3.52 -19.66
CA GLN A 33 -3.92 3.19 -19.30
C GLN A 33 -3.82 2.37 -18.01
N VAL A 34 -4.86 2.38 -17.18
CA VAL A 34 -4.98 1.51 -16.00
C VAL A 34 -5.09 0.02 -16.39
N ALA A 35 -5.37 -0.28 -17.66
CA ALA A 35 -5.43 -1.66 -18.15
C ALA A 35 -4.10 -2.43 -18.05
N GLU A 36 -2.97 -1.73 -17.96
CA GLU A 36 -1.63 -2.32 -17.77
C GLU A 36 -1.37 -2.79 -16.34
N VAL A 37 -2.21 -2.38 -15.36
CA VAL A 37 -2.11 -2.83 -13.97
C VAL A 37 -2.52 -4.28 -13.86
N GLU A 38 -1.84 -5.03 -12.97
CA GLU A 38 -2.08 -6.45 -12.75
C GLU A 38 -3.53 -6.77 -12.41
N ASP A 39 -4.05 -7.86 -12.99
CA ASP A 39 -5.39 -8.39 -12.75
C ASP A 39 -5.40 -9.43 -11.60
N SER A 40 -4.57 -9.17 -10.61
CA SER A 40 -4.47 -9.91 -9.36
C SER A 40 -4.62 -8.95 -8.16
N PRO A 41 -5.00 -9.46 -6.98
CA PRO A 41 -5.05 -8.63 -5.78
C PRO A 41 -3.67 -8.14 -5.37
N GLY A 42 -3.56 -6.83 -5.14
CA GLY A 42 -2.39 -6.21 -4.52
C GLY A 42 -2.55 -6.05 -3.00
N PRO A 43 -1.56 -5.43 -2.34
CA PRO A 43 -1.59 -5.17 -0.90
C PRO A 43 -2.86 -4.44 -0.41
N PRO A 44 -3.38 -3.39 -1.08
CA PRO A 44 -4.61 -2.72 -0.67
C PRO A 44 -5.83 -3.65 -0.66
N GLN A 45 -6.00 -4.46 -1.72
CA GLN A 45 -7.10 -5.42 -1.82
C GLN A 45 -6.95 -6.56 -0.79
N LEU A 46 -5.71 -6.93 -0.51
CA LEU A 46 -5.43 -7.92 0.53
C LEU A 46 -5.88 -7.39 1.89
N ALA A 47 -5.45 -6.21 2.32
CA ALA A 47 -5.85 -5.60 3.58
C ALA A 47 -7.37 -5.44 3.70
N ALA A 48 -8.02 -4.93 2.66
CA ALA A 48 -9.46 -4.68 2.62
C ALA A 48 -10.33 -5.95 2.81
N ARG A 49 -9.79 -7.13 2.52
CA ARG A 49 -10.48 -8.43 2.74
C ARG A 49 -10.40 -8.91 4.18
N GLY A 50 -9.56 -8.31 4.99
CA GLY A 50 -9.36 -8.73 6.37
C GLY A 50 -10.58 -8.44 7.24
N PRO A 51 -10.76 -9.21 8.32
CA PRO A 51 -11.89 -9.02 9.24
C PRO A 51 -11.90 -7.65 9.93
N ARG A 52 -10.73 -6.98 10.04
CA ARG A 52 -10.62 -5.63 10.62
C ARG A 52 -11.22 -4.54 9.72
N ALA A 53 -11.21 -4.76 8.41
CA ALA A 53 -11.78 -3.83 7.43
C ALA A 53 -13.29 -4.05 7.19
N ARG A 54 -13.92 -5.00 7.88
CA ARG A 54 -15.32 -5.38 7.64
C ARG A 54 -16.28 -4.20 7.76
N GLY A 55 -17.05 -3.96 6.70
CA GLY A 55 -17.98 -2.83 6.57
C GLY A 55 -17.32 -1.52 6.11
N LEU A 56 -15.99 -1.49 5.98
CA LEU A 56 -15.18 -0.35 5.54
C LEU A 56 -14.18 -0.76 4.44
N GLU A 57 -14.44 -1.87 3.76
CA GLU A 57 -13.52 -2.49 2.79
C GLU A 57 -13.09 -1.51 1.70
N ALA A 58 -14.05 -0.74 1.16
CA ALA A 58 -13.76 0.24 0.11
C ALA A 58 -12.90 1.40 0.62
N GLU A 59 -13.09 1.82 1.87
CA GLU A 59 -12.33 2.90 2.49
C GLU A 59 -10.89 2.46 2.76
N TYR A 60 -10.69 1.27 3.35
CA TYR A 60 -9.35 0.70 3.56
C TYR A 60 -8.60 0.47 2.25
N GLU A 61 -9.29 -0.05 1.23
CA GLU A 61 -8.68 -0.22 -0.09
C GLU A 61 -8.22 1.13 -0.66
N LEU A 62 -9.10 2.14 -0.66
CA LEU A 62 -8.79 3.43 -1.27
C LEU A 62 -7.66 4.18 -0.54
N LEU A 63 -7.70 4.25 0.80
CA LEU A 63 -6.63 4.92 1.54
C LEU A 63 -5.26 4.23 1.35
N LEU A 64 -5.24 2.90 1.28
CA LEU A 64 -4.01 2.15 1.04
C LEU A 64 -3.53 2.28 -0.42
N GLU A 65 -4.45 2.39 -1.39
CA GLU A 65 -4.08 2.72 -2.78
C GLU A 65 -3.42 4.11 -2.88
N MET A 66 -3.94 5.12 -2.17
CA MET A 66 -3.32 6.46 -2.11
C MET A 66 -1.89 6.37 -1.59
N ILE A 67 -1.68 5.67 -0.47
CA ILE A 67 -0.38 5.57 0.17
C ILE A 67 0.59 4.72 -0.67
N LEU A 68 0.13 3.64 -1.29
CA LEU A 68 0.94 2.81 -2.16
C LEU A 68 1.35 3.56 -3.43
N GLU A 69 0.44 4.36 -4.02
CA GLU A 69 0.77 5.19 -5.18
C GLU A 69 1.74 6.31 -4.80
N GLY A 70 1.55 6.94 -3.62
CA GLY A 70 2.51 7.88 -3.04
C GLY A 70 3.91 7.27 -2.89
N SER A 71 4.00 6.06 -2.36
CA SER A 71 5.26 5.31 -2.27
C SER A 71 5.91 5.09 -3.65
N ARG A 72 5.11 4.78 -4.66
CA ARG A 72 5.59 4.58 -6.04
C ARG A 72 6.08 5.86 -6.70
N LEU A 73 5.50 6.99 -6.36
CA LEU A 73 5.98 8.30 -6.82
C LEU A 73 7.35 8.65 -6.21
N HIS A 74 7.60 8.25 -4.97
CA HIS A 74 8.90 8.45 -4.32
C HIS A 74 10.00 7.52 -4.84
N TYR A 75 9.66 6.27 -5.19
CA TYR A 75 10.66 5.22 -5.46
C TYR A 75 10.62 4.67 -6.90
N GLY A 76 9.78 5.24 -7.77
CA GLY A 76 9.62 4.85 -9.16
C GLY A 76 8.47 3.86 -9.40
N HIS A 77 7.94 3.87 -10.63
CA HIS A 77 6.84 3.03 -11.13
C HIS A 77 5.41 3.37 -10.62
N PRO A 78 5.01 4.67 -10.65
CA PRO A 78 3.63 5.04 -10.39
C PRO A 78 2.69 4.45 -11.46
N ARG A 79 1.46 4.09 -11.04
CA ARG A 79 0.47 3.45 -11.92
C ARG A 79 -0.57 4.43 -12.45
N VAL A 80 -0.92 5.43 -11.64
CA VAL A 80 -2.10 6.28 -11.83
C VAL A 80 -1.71 7.75 -11.99
N VAL A 81 -0.69 8.21 -11.27
CA VAL A 81 -0.21 9.59 -11.28
C VAL A 81 1.17 9.61 -11.94
N ARG A 82 1.30 10.18 -13.15
CA ARG A 82 2.54 10.11 -13.94
C ARG A 82 3.04 11.50 -14.34
N PRO A 83 3.59 12.30 -13.40
CA PRO A 83 4.24 13.56 -13.72
C PRO A 83 5.54 13.30 -14.48
N GLU A 84 5.88 14.19 -15.42
CA GLU A 84 7.17 14.15 -16.13
C GLU A 84 8.31 14.72 -15.28
N ASP A 85 7.99 15.64 -14.37
CA ASP A 85 8.95 16.31 -13.48
C ASP A 85 9.16 15.46 -12.22
N PRO A 86 10.42 15.05 -11.91
CA PRO A 86 10.74 14.28 -10.71
C PRO A 86 10.42 15.01 -9.39
N ASP A 87 10.63 16.34 -9.32
CA ASP A 87 10.33 17.11 -8.13
C ASP A 87 8.81 17.17 -7.88
N LEU A 88 8.03 17.30 -8.96
CA LEU A 88 6.59 17.21 -8.90
C LEU A 88 6.14 15.81 -8.46
N ALA A 89 6.83 14.75 -8.89
CA ALA A 89 6.53 13.38 -8.44
C ALA A 89 6.64 13.25 -6.91
N LEU A 90 7.70 13.80 -6.32
CA LEU A 90 7.89 13.79 -4.86
C LEU A 90 6.77 14.55 -4.14
N LEU A 91 6.44 15.76 -4.61
CA LEU A 91 5.36 16.57 -4.02
C LEU A 91 3.99 15.87 -4.07
N LEU A 92 3.68 15.26 -5.22
CA LEU A 92 2.43 14.50 -5.37
C LEU A 92 2.44 13.22 -4.54
N GLY A 93 3.59 12.58 -4.36
CA GLY A 93 3.78 11.47 -3.45
C GLY A 93 3.44 11.83 -2.00
N ASP A 94 3.96 12.97 -1.51
CA ASP A 94 3.63 13.52 -0.20
C ASP A 94 2.15 13.86 -0.06
N GLN A 95 1.54 14.44 -1.09
CA GLN A 95 0.10 14.74 -1.10
C GLN A 95 -0.73 13.46 -0.99
N LEU A 96 -0.40 12.40 -1.72
CA LEU A 96 -1.12 11.12 -1.62
C LEU A 96 -0.92 10.45 -0.27
N TYR A 97 0.26 10.51 0.33
CA TYR A 97 0.47 10.08 1.71
C TYR A 97 -0.44 10.84 2.67
N ALA A 98 -0.47 12.17 2.56
CA ALA A 98 -1.29 13.01 3.44
C ALA A 98 -2.80 12.70 3.29
N LEU A 99 -3.29 12.51 2.07
CA LEU A 99 -4.69 12.14 1.80
C LEU A 99 -5.04 10.77 2.40
N GLY A 100 -4.23 9.76 2.15
CA GLY A 100 -4.45 8.41 2.68
C GLY A 100 -4.40 8.36 4.20
N LEU A 101 -3.40 9.03 4.81
CA LEU A 101 -3.26 9.12 6.27
C LEU A 101 -4.39 9.93 6.92
N SER A 102 -4.88 10.99 6.27
CA SER A 102 -6.04 11.76 6.76
C SER A 102 -7.29 10.88 6.81
N ARG A 103 -7.55 10.07 5.78
CA ARG A 103 -8.65 9.11 5.76
C ARG A 103 -8.52 8.08 6.89
N LEU A 104 -7.32 7.52 7.07
CA LEU A 104 -7.07 6.57 8.15
C LEU A 104 -7.27 7.19 9.53
N ALA A 105 -6.82 8.43 9.73
CA ALA A 105 -7.04 9.17 10.98
C ALA A 105 -8.55 9.40 11.25
N ALA A 106 -9.34 9.66 10.21
CA ALA A 106 -10.80 9.80 10.33
C ALA A 106 -11.49 8.49 10.75
N LEU A 107 -10.93 7.32 10.41
CA LEU A 107 -11.42 6.03 10.88
C LEU A 107 -11.07 5.75 12.36
N GLY A 108 -10.08 6.45 12.93
CA GLY A 108 -9.65 6.28 14.31
C GLY A 108 -8.95 4.93 14.59
N ASP A 109 -8.52 4.18 13.57
CA ASP A 109 -7.80 2.91 13.75
C ASP A 109 -6.32 3.16 14.05
N LEU A 110 -5.99 3.28 15.34
CA LEU A 110 -4.62 3.53 15.81
C LEU A 110 -3.67 2.35 15.51
N ASP A 111 -4.18 1.12 15.51
CA ASP A 111 -3.36 -0.06 15.19
C ASP A 111 -2.96 -0.04 13.72
N ALA A 112 -3.90 0.24 12.81
CA ALA A 112 -3.59 0.38 11.39
C ALA A 112 -2.67 1.58 11.12
N THR A 113 -2.82 2.67 11.87
CA THR A 113 -1.94 3.85 11.78
C THR A 113 -0.50 3.50 12.16
N ALA A 114 -0.31 2.81 13.29
CA ALA A 114 1.01 2.36 13.75
C ALA A 114 1.64 1.38 12.75
N GLU A 115 0.83 0.46 12.23
CA GLU A 115 1.26 -0.52 11.25
C GLU A 115 1.72 0.12 9.95
N LEU A 116 0.97 1.10 9.46
CA LEU A 116 1.28 1.79 8.21
C LEU A 116 2.52 2.69 8.34
N ALA A 117 2.70 3.35 9.48
CA ALA A 117 3.93 4.08 9.78
C ALA A 117 5.17 3.16 9.73
N ASP A 118 5.00 1.93 10.22
CA ASP A 118 6.03 0.89 10.17
C ASP A 118 6.33 0.45 8.73
N VAL A 119 5.29 0.22 7.92
CA VAL A 119 5.41 -0.12 6.49
C VAL A 119 6.17 0.98 5.74
N ILE A 120 5.75 2.24 5.87
CA ILE A 120 6.40 3.37 5.19
C ILE A 120 7.89 3.44 5.56
N SER A 121 8.21 3.33 6.86
CA SER A 121 9.59 3.36 7.34
C SER A 121 10.44 2.21 6.79
N LEU A 122 9.92 0.97 6.80
CA LEU A 122 10.64 -0.20 6.32
C LEU A 122 10.79 -0.21 4.80
N VAL A 123 9.79 0.26 4.05
CA VAL A 123 9.88 0.45 2.60
C VAL A 123 10.97 1.46 2.27
N ALA A 124 10.99 2.61 2.95
CA ALA A 124 12.06 3.61 2.76
C ALA A 124 13.46 3.02 3.03
N GLN A 125 13.62 2.22 4.09
CA GLN A 125 14.88 1.54 4.39
C GLN A 125 15.27 0.50 3.34
N ALA A 126 14.32 -0.25 2.81
CA ALA A 126 14.56 -1.22 1.74
C ALA A 126 14.98 -0.53 0.45
N GLN A 127 14.31 0.55 0.07
CA GLN A 127 14.64 1.35 -1.11
C GLN A 127 16.01 2.03 -1.01
N ALA A 128 16.36 2.57 0.16
CA ALA A 128 17.69 3.13 0.41
C ALA A 128 18.83 2.10 0.27
N ARG A 129 18.51 0.80 0.35
CA ARG A 129 19.44 -0.31 0.12
C ARG A 129 19.33 -0.91 -1.28
N SER A 130 18.51 -0.34 -2.15
CA SER A 130 18.21 -0.85 -3.49
C SER A 130 17.66 -2.30 -3.47
N ASP A 131 16.82 -2.62 -2.46
CA ASP A 131 16.13 -3.91 -2.32
C ASP A 131 14.60 -3.77 -2.52
N PRO A 132 14.14 -3.64 -3.77
CA PRO A 132 12.71 -3.49 -4.07
C PRO A 132 11.91 -4.76 -3.69
N GLU A 133 12.51 -5.95 -3.74
CA GLU A 133 11.82 -7.18 -3.35
C GLU A 133 11.56 -7.26 -1.84
N LEU A 134 12.41 -6.64 -1.01
CA LEU A 134 12.14 -6.47 0.41
C LEU A 134 11.03 -5.45 0.62
N ALA A 135 11.01 -4.35 -0.13
CA ALA A 135 9.93 -3.36 -0.07
C ALA A 135 8.56 -4.01 -0.39
N ASP A 136 8.48 -4.84 -1.43
CA ASP A 136 7.27 -5.60 -1.77
C ASP A 136 6.85 -6.54 -0.64
N ALA A 137 7.79 -7.28 -0.06
CA ALA A 137 7.50 -8.17 1.07
C ALA A 137 7.02 -7.42 2.31
N VAL A 138 7.52 -6.21 2.55
CA VAL A 138 7.04 -5.31 3.62
C VAL A 138 5.60 -4.89 3.36
N TRP A 139 5.26 -4.51 2.13
CA TRP A 139 3.89 -4.16 1.75
C TRP A 139 2.92 -5.34 1.92
N GLU A 140 3.31 -6.54 1.47
CA GLU A 140 2.50 -7.76 1.65
C GLU A 140 2.24 -8.06 3.14
N ALA A 141 3.28 -8.02 3.96
CA ALA A 141 3.19 -8.29 5.39
C ALA A 141 2.38 -7.21 6.15
N GLY A 142 2.58 -5.93 5.79
CA GLY A 142 1.83 -4.81 6.35
C GLY A 142 0.35 -4.87 6.01
N ALA A 143 0.01 -5.18 4.76
CA ALA A 143 -1.38 -5.36 4.34
C ALA A 143 -2.10 -6.45 5.15
N VAL A 144 -1.41 -7.57 5.40
CA VAL A 144 -1.93 -8.64 6.26
C VAL A 144 -2.10 -8.16 7.70
N ALA A 145 -1.13 -7.44 8.25
CA ALA A 145 -1.23 -6.92 9.61
C ALA A 145 -2.36 -5.90 9.76
N ILE A 146 -2.59 -5.03 8.78
CA ILE A 146 -3.69 -4.07 8.77
C ILE A 146 -5.04 -4.80 8.72
N GLY A 147 -5.22 -5.75 7.81
CA GLY A 147 -6.50 -6.41 7.59
C GLY A 147 -6.84 -7.49 8.63
N TRP A 148 -5.85 -8.23 9.11
CA TRP A 148 -6.05 -9.37 10.02
C TRP A 148 -5.49 -9.16 11.42
N GLY A 149 -4.72 -8.13 11.63
CA GLY A 149 -4.07 -7.83 12.90
C GLY A 149 -2.62 -8.30 12.96
N GLN A 150 -1.87 -7.66 13.83
CA GLN A 150 -0.45 -7.93 14.06
C GLN A 150 -0.26 -9.23 14.84
N THR A 151 0.70 -10.05 14.42
CA THR A 151 1.10 -11.29 15.09
C THR A 151 2.57 -11.24 15.55
N ASP A 152 2.96 -12.13 16.49
CA ASP A 152 4.36 -12.25 16.92
C ASP A 152 5.29 -12.60 15.76
N GLN A 153 4.82 -13.39 14.79
CA GLN A 153 5.60 -13.75 13.63
C GLN A 153 5.83 -12.56 12.71
N LEU A 154 4.79 -11.75 12.45
CA LEU A 154 4.91 -10.51 11.67
C LEU A 154 5.85 -9.52 12.37
N ARG A 155 5.72 -9.35 13.71
CA ARG A 155 6.64 -8.50 14.49
C ARG A 155 8.10 -8.94 14.39
N ARG A 156 8.37 -10.24 14.52
CA ARG A 156 9.73 -10.79 14.39
C ARG A 156 10.27 -10.63 12.98
N ALA A 157 9.47 -10.88 11.94
CA ALA A 157 9.88 -10.71 10.55
C ALA A 157 10.23 -9.25 10.22
N LYS A 158 9.46 -8.28 10.72
CA LYS A 158 9.79 -6.85 10.59
C LYS A 158 11.04 -6.45 11.37
N ALA A 159 11.30 -7.05 12.54
CA ALA A 159 12.54 -6.83 13.27
C ALA A 159 13.77 -7.27 12.45
N LEU A 160 13.68 -8.38 11.72
CA LEU A 160 14.72 -8.80 10.80
C LEU A 160 14.91 -7.77 9.65
N ALA A 161 13.82 -7.24 9.11
CA ALA A 161 13.91 -6.20 8.07
C ALA A 161 14.61 -4.93 8.58
N ARG A 162 14.31 -4.47 9.80
CA ARG A 162 15.00 -3.33 10.45
C ARG A 162 16.49 -3.60 10.64
N ALA A 163 16.84 -4.83 11.00
CA ALA A 163 18.22 -5.26 11.19
C ALA A 163 18.98 -5.51 9.87
N ALA A 164 18.34 -5.32 8.71
CA ALA A 164 18.89 -5.68 7.40
C ALA A 164 19.32 -7.15 7.29
N ASP A 165 18.62 -8.06 7.98
CA ASP A 165 18.89 -9.49 7.94
C ASP A 165 18.55 -10.04 6.54
N PRO A 166 19.43 -10.84 5.91
CA PRO A 166 19.16 -11.40 4.57
C PRO A 166 17.93 -12.34 4.53
N GLY A 167 17.52 -12.90 5.66
CA GLY A 167 16.32 -13.73 5.78
C GLY A 167 15.01 -12.95 5.91
N ALA A 168 15.05 -11.63 6.05
CA ALA A 168 13.89 -10.79 6.33
C ALA A 168 12.76 -10.95 5.29
N ARG A 169 13.09 -10.95 3.99
CA ARG A 169 12.14 -11.12 2.89
C ARG A 169 11.36 -12.43 3.01
N THR A 170 12.08 -13.53 3.20
CA THR A 170 11.47 -14.85 3.36
C THR A 170 10.60 -14.92 4.61
N ALA A 171 11.06 -14.34 5.73
CA ALA A 171 10.32 -14.31 6.98
C ALA A 171 9.01 -13.50 6.86
N LEU A 172 9.04 -12.33 6.20
CA LEU A 172 7.87 -11.49 5.97
C LEU A 172 6.82 -12.22 5.13
N ARG A 173 7.21 -12.78 3.98
CA ARG A 173 6.29 -13.52 3.10
C ARG A 173 5.72 -14.77 3.78
N SER A 174 6.53 -15.49 4.56
CA SER A 174 6.08 -16.67 5.30
C SER A 174 5.08 -16.28 6.40
N ALA A 175 5.35 -15.23 7.16
CA ALA A 175 4.44 -14.74 8.20
C ALA A 175 3.09 -14.28 7.61
N ALA A 176 3.11 -13.55 6.49
CA ALA A 176 1.90 -13.12 5.79
C ALA A 176 1.05 -14.30 5.31
N LYS A 177 1.66 -15.33 4.71
CA LYS A 177 0.97 -16.54 4.25
C LYS A 177 0.31 -17.31 5.39
N LEU A 178 0.97 -17.44 6.55
CA LEU A 178 0.44 -18.16 7.70
C LEU A 178 -0.82 -17.49 8.27
N VAL A 179 -0.84 -16.18 8.38
CA VAL A 179 -2.03 -15.44 8.84
C VAL A 179 -3.18 -15.63 7.86
N HIS A 180 -2.92 -15.53 6.54
CA HIS A 180 -3.94 -15.71 5.51
C HIS A 180 -4.49 -17.15 5.45
N ALA A 181 -3.66 -18.16 5.75
CA ALA A 181 -4.07 -19.56 5.75
C ALA A 181 -4.87 -19.98 7.00
N ALA A 182 -4.56 -19.39 8.16
CA ALA A 182 -5.20 -19.72 9.43
C ALA A 182 -6.66 -19.25 9.54
N LEU A 183 -7.13 -18.42 8.59
CA LEU A 183 -8.44 -17.75 8.62
C LEU A 183 -9.34 -18.12 7.43
N ARG A 184 -9.00 -19.18 6.70
CA ARG A 184 -9.85 -19.84 5.70
C ARG A 184 -10.64 -20.97 6.33
#